data_113d82935c600d959e7b06e459d1e903
#
_entry.id   113d82935c600d959e7b06e459d1e903
#
_cell.length_a   1.000
_cell.length_b   1.000
_cell.length_c   1.000
_cell.angle_alpha   90.00
_cell.angle_beta   90.00
_cell.angle_gamma   90.00
#
_symmetry.space_group_name_H-M   'P 1'
#
loop_
_entity.id
_entity.type
_entity.pdbx_description
1 polymer ?
#
loop_
_entity_poly.entity_id
_entity_poly.type
_entity_poly.pdbx_seq_one_letter_code
_entity_poly.pdbx_strand_id
1 'polypeptide(L)'
;RAALAESDAEANDLTAECTIHLPEDTAEFAARFTDGKYDSRISFTAKEELTIDVPGEAAGLYVAWYTAPEACVVESLDADGNVIKTESADTDLLNGYYVLPSGCAGVRISGGRAFAISELGVYDAETPPEALCIMSVQKTQPKVMLIVTHTGDEAYYFGSILPFCASEDVAVAFIMARSRTAQQEAIELQYALGSRMQPIFAGFQYF
;
A
#
# COMPACT_ATOMS: atom_id res chain seq x y z
N ARG A 1 -26.85 13.78 20.28
CA ARG A 1 -27.11 13.47 18.84
C ARG A 1 -25.91 13.97 18.09
N ALA A 2 -24.96 13.08 17.76
CA ALA A 2 -23.91 13.37 16.82
C ALA A 2 -24.58 13.50 15.44
N ALA A 3 -24.27 14.57 14.71
CA ALA A 3 -24.59 14.67 13.31
C ALA A 3 -23.88 13.52 12.59
N LEU A 4 -24.62 12.75 11.83
CA LEU A 4 -24.06 11.84 10.85
C LEU A 4 -23.25 12.72 9.89
N ALA A 5 -21.97 12.43 9.75
CA ALA A 5 -21.14 13.07 8.77
C ALA A 5 -21.77 12.87 7.38
N GLU A 6 -21.72 13.91 6.57
CA GLU A 6 -22.08 13.86 5.17
C GLU A 6 -21.38 12.67 4.52
N SER A 7 -22.09 11.96 3.66
CA SER A 7 -21.53 10.85 2.91
C SER A 7 -20.32 11.37 2.12
N ASP A 8 -19.13 10.94 2.53
CA ASP A 8 -17.96 11.11 1.69
C ASP A 8 -18.30 10.50 0.32
N ALA A 9 -18.19 11.28 -0.73
CA ALA A 9 -18.38 10.80 -2.09
C ALA A 9 -17.38 9.64 -2.27
N GLU A 10 -17.89 8.51 -2.74
CA GLU A 10 -17.05 7.35 -2.99
C GLU A 10 -15.98 7.75 -4.03
N ALA A 11 -14.71 7.57 -3.70
CA ALA A 11 -13.61 7.93 -4.60
C ALA A 11 -13.69 7.10 -5.88
N ASN A 12 -13.59 7.76 -7.03
CA ASN A 12 -13.59 7.07 -8.32
C ASN A 12 -12.18 6.54 -8.62
N ASP A 13 -12.12 5.31 -9.10
CA ASP A 13 -10.91 4.68 -9.60
C ASP A 13 -10.64 5.15 -11.04
N LEU A 14 -9.57 5.88 -11.25
CA LEU A 14 -9.11 6.43 -12.51
C LEU A 14 -7.98 5.61 -13.14
N THR A 15 -7.63 4.46 -12.57
CA THR A 15 -6.47 3.65 -12.97
C THR A 15 -6.52 3.25 -14.45
N ALA A 16 -7.71 2.97 -14.97
CA ALA A 16 -7.91 2.59 -16.37
C ALA A 16 -7.67 3.75 -17.36
N GLU A 17 -7.64 5.00 -16.89
CA GLU A 17 -7.40 6.21 -17.68
C GLU A 17 -5.92 6.58 -17.72
N CYS A 18 -5.10 5.93 -16.89
CA CYS A 18 -3.67 6.17 -16.79
C CYS A 18 -2.89 5.46 -17.89
N THR A 19 -1.77 6.05 -18.30
CA THR A 19 -0.77 5.38 -19.13
C THR A 19 0.44 5.01 -18.28
N ILE A 20 0.74 3.72 -18.20
CA ILE A 20 1.87 3.21 -17.42
C ILE A 20 3.06 2.97 -18.35
N HIS A 21 4.18 3.61 -18.06
CA HIS A 21 5.43 3.50 -18.80
C HIS A 21 6.40 2.61 -18.01
N LEU A 22 6.77 1.50 -18.60
CA LEU A 22 7.69 0.51 -18.04
C LEU A 22 8.96 0.41 -18.88
N PRO A 23 10.07 -0.10 -18.31
CA PRO A 23 11.21 -0.53 -19.10
C PRO A 23 10.79 -1.51 -20.21
N GLU A 24 11.46 -1.46 -21.38
CA GLU A 24 11.06 -2.21 -22.59
C GLU A 24 10.88 -3.71 -22.38
N ASP A 25 11.72 -4.32 -21.53
CA ASP A 25 11.69 -5.75 -21.22
C ASP A 25 10.53 -6.16 -20.28
N THR A 26 9.86 -5.20 -19.67
CA THR A 26 8.74 -5.44 -18.71
C THR A 26 7.41 -4.87 -19.18
N ALA A 27 7.36 -4.16 -20.31
CA ALA A 27 6.17 -3.46 -20.80
C ALA A 27 4.95 -4.39 -20.99
N GLU A 28 5.15 -5.64 -21.40
CA GLU A 28 4.07 -6.63 -21.56
C GLU A 28 3.41 -7.05 -20.26
N PHE A 29 4.00 -6.72 -19.10
CA PHE A 29 3.50 -7.09 -17.77
C PHE A 29 2.70 -6.00 -17.08
N ALA A 30 2.45 -4.85 -17.72
CA ALA A 30 1.73 -3.72 -17.11
C ALA A 30 0.38 -4.13 -16.47
N ALA A 31 -0.33 -5.10 -17.08
CA ALA A 31 -1.58 -5.62 -16.53
C ALA A 31 -1.45 -6.29 -15.14
N ARG A 32 -0.25 -6.59 -14.68
CA ARG A 32 -0.03 -7.13 -13.32
C ARG A 32 -0.27 -6.12 -12.22
N PHE A 33 -0.27 -4.83 -12.52
CA PHE A 33 -0.55 -3.79 -11.54
C PHE A 33 -2.04 -3.65 -11.19
N THR A 34 -2.91 -4.34 -11.94
CA THR A 34 -4.38 -4.22 -11.79
C THR A 34 -5.07 -5.59 -11.90
N ASP A 35 -4.32 -6.69 -11.69
CA ASP A 35 -4.88 -8.03 -11.82
C ASP A 35 -5.52 -8.57 -10.51
N GLY A 36 -5.46 -7.78 -9.43
CA GLY A 36 -5.98 -8.13 -8.12
C GLY A 36 -5.19 -9.24 -7.41
N LYS A 37 -3.95 -9.52 -7.86
CA LYS A 37 -3.13 -10.60 -7.33
C LYS A 37 -1.87 -10.06 -6.67
N TYR A 38 -1.89 -9.90 -5.39
CA TYR A 38 -0.75 -9.36 -4.64
C TYR A 38 0.54 -10.18 -4.76
N ASP A 39 0.47 -11.46 -5.17
CA ASP A 39 1.66 -12.29 -5.44
C ASP A 39 2.24 -12.05 -6.83
N SER A 40 1.49 -11.48 -7.77
CA SER A 40 2.06 -10.98 -9.01
C SER A 40 2.80 -9.67 -8.75
N ARG A 41 3.85 -9.40 -9.52
CA ARG A 41 4.67 -8.20 -9.33
C ARG A 41 5.44 -7.83 -10.57
N ILE A 42 5.84 -6.57 -10.61
CA ILE A 42 6.90 -6.06 -11.49
C ILE A 42 8.05 -5.59 -10.62
N SER A 43 9.26 -6.05 -10.94
CA SER A 43 10.47 -5.73 -10.20
C SER A 43 11.31 -4.73 -10.97
N PHE A 44 11.89 -3.78 -10.25
CA PHE A 44 12.73 -2.71 -10.76
C PHE A 44 14.11 -2.80 -10.11
N THR A 45 15.15 -2.59 -10.87
CA THR A 45 16.50 -2.36 -10.34
C THR A 45 16.64 -0.93 -9.83
N ALA A 46 17.71 -0.62 -9.10
CA ALA A 46 17.99 0.74 -8.61
C ALA A 46 18.24 1.79 -9.73
N LYS A 47 18.26 1.37 -10.99
CA LYS A 47 18.45 2.26 -12.15
C LYS A 47 17.20 2.44 -13.00
N GLU A 48 16.17 1.70 -12.67
CA GLU A 48 14.89 1.72 -13.36
C GLU A 48 13.88 2.53 -12.58
N GLU A 49 12.96 3.09 -13.31
CA GLU A 49 11.85 3.85 -12.76
C GLU A 49 10.54 3.43 -13.40
N LEU A 50 9.45 3.63 -12.68
CA LEU A 50 8.10 3.55 -13.18
C LEU A 50 7.58 4.96 -13.38
N THR A 51 7.03 5.27 -14.54
CA THR A 51 6.34 6.53 -14.78
C THR A 51 4.88 6.24 -15.16
N ILE A 52 3.97 7.06 -14.65
CA ILE A 52 2.53 6.94 -14.86
C ILE A 52 2.01 8.31 -15.29
N ASP A 53 1.42 8.42 -16.47
CA ASP A 53 0.66 9.62 -16.84
C ASP A 53 -0.72 9.50 -16.17
N VAL A 54 -1.13 10.54 -15.47
CA VAL A 54 -2.39 10.56 -14.70
C VAL A 54 -3.36 11.60 -15.26
N PRO A 55 -4.69 11.36 -15.22
CA PRO A 55 -5.69 12.35 -15.62
C PRO A 55 -5.67 13.56 -14.67
N GLY A 56 -6.16 14.71 -15.16
CA GLY A 56 -6.07 15.98 -14.44
C GLY A 56 -6.86 16.06 -13.12
N GLU A 57 -7.84 15.20 -12.94
CA GLU A 57 -8.63 15.02 -11.71
C GLU A 57 -8.02 14.07 -10.71
N ALA A 58 -6.91 13.41 -11.03
CA ALA A 58 -6.22 12.50 -10.12
C ALA A 58 -5.73 13.25 -8.87
N ALA A 59 -6.10 12.75 -7.69
CA ALA A 59 -5.78 13.35 -6.40
C ALA A 59 -5.04 12.39 -5.46
N GLY A 60 -5.01 11.08 -5.77
CA GLY A 60 -4.32 10.09 -4.97
C GLY A 60 -3.77 8.92 -5.78
N LEU A 61 -2.61 8.42 -5.36
CA LEU A 61 -1.96 7.23 -5.90
C LEU A 61 -1.85 6.17 -4.80
N TYR A 62 -2.40 5.01 -5.03
CA TYR A 62 -2.19 3.80 -4.23
C TYR A 62 -1.06 2.96 -4.80
N VAL A 63 -0.18 2.47 -3.92
CA VAL A 63 0.89 1.54 -4.27
C VAL A 63 0.91 0.38 -3.28
N ALA A 64 0.66 -0.83 -3.74
CA ALA A 64 0.93 -2.04 -2.98
C ALA A 64 2.33 -2.54 -3.32
N TRP A 65 3.26 -2.37 -2.40
CA TRP A 65 4.61 -2.88 -2.52
C TRP A 65 4.63 -4.40 -2.34
N TYR A 66 5.40 -5.11 -3.18
CA TYR A 66 5.59 -6.56 -3.00
C TYR A 66 6.37 -6.88 -1.72
N THR A 67 7.39 -6.07 -1.44
CA THR A 67 8.12 -6.02 -0.17
C THR A 67 8.16 -4.57 0.29
N ALA A 68 8.26 -4.33 1.58
CA ALA A 68 8.40 -2.98 2.11
C ALA A 68 9.54 -2.23 1.38
N PRO A 69 9.29 -1.01 0.86
CA PRO A 69 10.23 -0.32 0.00
C PRO A 69 11.42 0.21 0.79
N GLU A 70 12.64 0.03 0.25
CA GLU A 70 13.85 0.62 0.82
C GLU A 70 14.34 1.76 -0.07
N ALA A 71 14.42 2.98 0.48
CA ALA A 71 14.91 4.17 -0.23
C ALA A 71 14.16 4.45 -1.55
N CYS A 72 12.85 4.19 -1.60
CA CYS A 72 11.99 4.56 -2.71
C CYS A 72 11.43 5.96 -2.52
N VAL A 73 11.26 6.68 -3.62
CA VAL A 73 10.61 7.98 -3.68
C VAL A 73 9.50 7.97 -4.71
N VAL A 74 8.45 8.72 -4.41
CA VAL A 74 7.31 8.99 -5.30
C VAL A 74 7.34 10.47 -5.62
N GLU A 75 7.49 10.82 -6.88
CA GLU A 75 7.55 12.18 -7.36
C GLU A 75 6.33 12.50 -8.20
N SER A 76 5.63 13.57 -7.88
CA SER A 76 4.57 14.13 -8.72
C SER A 76 5.19 15.09 -9.74
N LEU A 77 4.77 14.96 -11.00
CA LEU A 77 5.29 15.73 -12.13
C LEU A 77 4.20 16.63 -12.71
N ASP A 78 4.58 17.81 -13.17
CA ASP A 78 3.71 18.67 -13.98
C ASP A 78 3.65 18.20 -15.46
N ALA A 79 2.88 18.92 -16.28
CA ALA A 79 2.73 18.60 -17.70
C ALA A 79 4.03 18.75 -18.53
N ASP A 80 5.00 19.51 -18.02
CA ASP A 80 6.33 19.68 -18.63
C ASP A 80 7.35 18.64 -18.11
N GLY A 81 6.94 17.75 -17.19
CA GLY A 81 7.78 16.72 -16.58
C GLY A 81 8.65 17.24 -15.42
N ASN A 82 8.41 18.46 -14.90
CA ASN A 82 9.13 18.97 -13.75
C ASN A 82 8.54 18.38 -12.47
N VAL A 83 9.41 18.07 -11.49
CA VAL A 83 9.00 17.60 -10.18
C VAL A 83 8.35 18.73 -9.39
N ILE A 84 7.08 18.55 -8.99
CA ILE A 84 6.32 19.51 -8.18
C ILE A 84 6.14 19.02 -6.73
N LYS A 85 6.30 17.73 -6.45
CA LYS A 85 6.30 17.15 -5.10
C LYS A 85 7.15 15.90 -5.07
N THR A 86 7.84 15.68 -3.95
CA THR A 86 8.59 14.43 -3.68
C THR A 86 8.20 13.91 -2.30
N GLU A 87 7.88 12.63 -2.22
CA GLU A 87 7.60 11.91 -0.98
C GLU A 87 8.44 10.65 -0.90
N SER A 88 8.98 10.36 0.28
CA SER A 88 9.64 9.07 0.54
C SER A 88 8.59 8.01 0.86
N ALA A 89 8.73 6.84 0.26
CA ALA A 89 7.92 5.69 0.65
C ALA A 89 8.33 5.25 2.07
N ASP A 90 7.33 4.88 2.88
CA ASP A 90 7.59 4.40 4.23
C ASP A 90 8.19 2.98 4.17
N THR A 91 9.35 2.80 4.79
CA THR A 91 10.12 1.56 4.74
C THR A 91 9.49 0.40 5.51
N ASP A 92 8.47 0.69 6.32
CA ASP A 92 7.81 -0.31 7.16
C ASP A 92 6.39 -0.65 6.67
N LEU A 93 5.91 0.01 5.59
CA LEU A 93 4.57 -0.20 5.06
C LEU A 93 4.58 -1.00 3.75
N LEU A 94 3.63 -1.93 3.64
CA LEU A 94 3.38 -2.69 2.41
C LEU A 94 2.39 -1.99 1.48
N ASN A 95 1.56 -1.09 1.98
CA ASN A 95 0.60 -0.31 1.21
C ASN A 95 0.84 1.18 1.48
N GLY A 96 1.04 1.96 0.43
CA GLY A 96 1.16 3.42 0.49
C GLY A 96 0.03 4.12 -0.24
N TYR A 97 -0.36 5.29 0.25
CA TYR A 97 -1.25 6.20 -0.45
C TYR A 97 -0.61 7.59 -0.47
N TYR A 98 -0.41 8.12 -1.67
CA TYR A 98 0.32 9.36 -1.91
C TYR A 98 -0.64 10.39 -2.48
N VAL A 99 -0.81 11.51 -1.77
CA VAL A 99 -1.69 12.60 -2.24
C VAL A 99 -0.99 13.35 -3.37
N LEU A 100 -1.65 13.40 -4.51
CA LEU A 100 -1.18 14.11 -5.70
C LEU A 100 -1.56 15.59 -5.62
N PRO A 101 -0.62 16.51 -5.84
CA PRO A 101 -0.92 17.94 -5.80
C PRO A 101 -1.70 18.38 -7.04
N SER A 102 -2.44 19.48 -6.92
CA SER A 102 -3.07 20.12 -8.07
C SER A 102 -2.06 20.42 -9.17
N GLY A 103 -2.41 20.11 -10.42
CA GLY A 103 -1.53 20.25 -11.57
C GLY A 103 -0.58 19.08 -11.79
N CYS A 104 -0.72 17.99 -11.02
CA CYS A 104 -0.03 16.74 -11.30
C CYS A 104 -0.55 16.16 -12.63
N ALA A 105 0.36 15.88 -13.55
CA ALA A 105 0.09 15.25 -14.84
C ALA A 105 0.79 13.90 -14.97
N GLY A 106 1.73 13.60 -14.07
CA GLY A 106 2.43 12.34 -14.04
C GLY A 106 3.02 12.02 -12.67
N VAL A 107 3.30 10.74 -12.46
CA VAL A 107 4.01 10.27 -11.27
C VAL A 107 5.21 9.45 -11.68
N ARG A 108 6.33 9.65 -10.99
CA ARG A 108 7.53 8.82 -11.14
C ARG A 108 7.85 8.13 -9.82
N ILE A 109 8.05 6.81 -9.88
CA ILE A 109 8.50 6.01 -8.74
C ILE A 109 9.89 5.49 -9.05
N SER A 110 10.84 5.78 -8.17
CA SER A 110 12.23 5.33 -8.30
C SER A 110 12.79 4.90 -6.95
N GLY A 111 13.88 4.16 -6.96
CA GLY A 111 14.49 3.68 -5.72
C GLY A 111 16.01 3.74 -5.75
N GLY A 112 16.63 4.00 -4.59
CA GLY A 112 18.07 3.86 -4.38
C GLY A 112 18.53 2.39 -4.34
N ARG A 113 17.57 1.45 -4.28
CA ARG A 113 17.75 -0.01 -4.33
C ARG A 113 16.69 -0.63 -5.23
N ALA A 114 16.84 -1.92 -5.52
CA ALA A 114 15.80 -2.67 -6.23
C ALA A 114 14.50 -2.68 -5.40
N PHE A 115 13.38 -2.54 -6.08
CA PHE A 115 12.04 -2.57 -5.47
C PHE A 115 11.07 -3.36 -6.36
N ALA A 116 9.92 -3.71 -5.82
CA ALA A 116 8.88 -4.41 -6.57
C ALA A 116 7.49 -3.94 -6.14
N ILE A 117 6.61 -3.78 -7.11
CA ILE A 117 5.22 -3.34 -6.93
C ILE A 117 4.29 -4.45 -7.36
N SER A 118 3.26 -4.75 -6.54
CA SER A 118 2.22 -5.72 -6.85
C SER A 118 1.01 -5.07 -7.50
N GLU A 119 0.47 -4.02 -6.89
CA GLU A 119 -0.74 -3.36 -7.35
C GLU A 119 -0.57 -1.84 -7.36
N LEU A 120 -1.27 -1.18 -8.27
CA LEU A 120 -1.38 0.28 -8.36
C LEU A 120 -2.84 0.69 -8.52
N GLY A 121 -3.17 1.87 -8.00
CA GLY A 121 -4.47 2.50 -8.21
C GLY A 121 -4.34 4.02 -8.20
N VAL A 122 -5.07 4.70 -9.08
CA VAL A 122 -5.14 6.16 -9.13
C VAL A 122 -6.58 6.58 -8.85
N TYR A 123 -6.77 7.56 -7.98
CA TYR A 123 -8.08 7.97 -7.48
C TYR A 123 -8.26 9.49 -7.56
N ASP A 124 -9.52 9.94 -7.69
CA ASP A 124 -9.89 11.36 -7.67
C ASP A 124 -10.03 11.95 -6.25
N ALA A 125 -9.54 11.25 -5.23
CA ALA A 125 -9.65 11.63 -3.83
C ALA A 125 -8.28 11.73 -3.14
N GLU A 126 -8.12 12.75 -2.30
CA GLU A 126 -6.92 12.87 -1.42
C GLU A 126 -6.97 11.88 -0.25
N THR A 127 -8.18 11.47 0.17
CA THR A 127 -8.36 10.47 1.22
C THR A 127 -8.46 9.09 0.57
N PRO A 128 -7.67 8.10 1.04
CA PRO A 128 -7.72 6.77 0.45
C PRO A 128 -9.10 6.12 0.64
N PRO A 129 -9.63 5.45 -0.40
CA PRO A 129 -10.80 4.58 -0.25
C PRO A 129 -10.58 3.58 0.88
N GLU A 130 -11.62 3.33 1.68
CA GLU A 130 -11.53 2.45 2.85
C GLU A 130 -11.14 1.01 2.46
N ALA A 131 -11.55 0.58 1.27
CA ALA A 131 -11.23 -0.73 0.70
C ALA A 131 -9.72 -0.97 0.49
N LEU A 132 -8.90 0.08 0.41
CA LEU A 132 -7.44 -0.04 0.25
C LEU A 132 -6.71 -0.43 1.54
N CYS A 133 -7.39 -0.39 2.68
CA CYS A 133 -6.86 -0.79 3.99
C CYS A 133 -5.49 -0.17 4.30
N ILE A 134 -5.37 1.17 4.13
CA ILE A 134 -4.11 1.87 4.39
C ILE A 134 -3.80 1.85 5.89
N MET A 135 -2.65 1.28 6.23
CA MET A 135 -2.16 1.13 7.59
C MET A 135 -1.14 2.21 7.93
N SER A 136 -0.79 2.30 9.21
CA SER A 136 0.26 3.17 9.73
C SER A 136 1.37 2.35 10.39
N VAL A 137 2.55 2.94 10.49
CA VAL A 137 3.64 2.36 11.27
C VAL A 137 3.35 2.47 12.77
N GLN A 138 3.70 1.45 13.54
CA GLN A 138 3.64 1.48 14.99
C GLN A 138 4.58 2.56 15.54
N LYS A 139 4.03 3.66 16.04
CA LYS A 139 4.82 4.80 16.57
C LYS A 139 5.12 4.70 18.05
N THR A 140 4.35 3.90 18.78
CA THR A 140 4.50 3.69 20.23
C THR A 140 4.91 2.26 20.51
N GLN A 141 5.61 2.04 21.62
CA GLN A 141 5.92 0.68 22.04
C GLN A 141 4.61 -0.02 22.45
N PRO A 142 4.25 -1.15 21.82
CA PRO A 142 3.04 -1.87 22.17
C PRO A 142 3.17 -2.47 23.58
N LYS A 143 2.07 -2.46 24.32
CA LYS A 143 2.01 -3.10 25.66
C LYS A 143 1.79 -4.61 25.55
N VAL A 144 1.17 -5.05 24.46
CA VAL A 144 0.87 -6.45 24.19
C VAL A 144 1.33 -6.78 22.77
N MET A 145 1.96 -7.92 22.59
CA MET A 145 2.27 -8.48 21.30
C MET A 145 1.57 -9.83 21.15
N LEU A 146 0.73 -9.95 20.13
CA LEU A 146 0.15 -11.21 19.71
C LEU A 146 1.03 -11.82 18.62
N ILE A 147 1.59 -12.99 18.89
CA ILE A 147 2.44 -13.71 17.94
C ILE A 147 1.65 -14.92 17.45
N VAL A 148 1.40 -15.00 16.15
CA VAL A 148 0.68 -16.10 15.49
C VAL A 148 1.53 -16.71 14.38
N THR A 149 1.24 -17.95 14.03
CA THR A 149 2.03 -18.66 13.02
C THR A 149 1.60 -18.25 11.61
N HIS A 150 0.34 -18.41 11.28
CA HIS A 150 -0.19 -18.15 9.94
C HIS A 150 -1.24 -17.04 9.99
N THR A 151 -1.49 -16.44 8.84
CA THR A 151 -2.62 -15.53 8.66
C THR A 151 -3.94 -16.28 8.84
N GLY A 152 -4.88 -15.70 9.59
CA GLY A 152 -6.14 -16.34 9.99
C GLY A 152 -6.11 -17.00 11.37
N ASP A 153 -4.94 -17.44 11.87
CA ASP A 153 -4.79 -18.00 13.21
C ASP A 153 -5.24 -16.99 14.29
N GLU A 154 -4.98 -15.72 14.08
CA GLU A 154 -5.40 -14.63 14.98
C GLU A 154 -6.92 -14.57 15.13
N ALA A 155 -7.66 -14.71 14.03
CA ALA A 155 -9.12 -14.71 14.08
C ALA A 155 -9.64 -16.00 14.71
N TYR A 156 -9.05 -17.14 14.37
CA TYR A 156 -9.50 -18.44 14.83
C TYR A 156 -9.28 -18.65 16.34
N TYR A 157 -8.08 -18.29 16.84
CA TYR A 157 -7.72 -18.53 18.24
C TYR A 157 -7.97 -17.33 19.14
N PHE A 158 -7.96 -16.11 18.61
CA PHE A 158 -8.00 -14.87 19.36
C PHE A 158 -9.12 -13.91 18.93
N GLY A 159 -10.06 -14.34 18.10
CA GLY A 159 -11.11 -13.50 17.53
C GLY A 159 -11.98 -12.77 18.57
N SER A 160 -12.11 -13.31 19.79
CA SER A 160 -12.79 -12.63 20.89
C SER A 160 -11.93 -11.51 21.54
N ILE A 161 -10.60 -11.55 21.38
CA ILE A 161 -9.66 -10.62 21.98
C ILE A 161 -9.30 -9.51 20.98
N LEU A 162 -9.26 -9.81 19.69
CA LEU A 162 -8.84 -8.88 18.65
C LEU A 162 -9.58 -7.54 18.64
N PRO A 163 -10.90 -7.46 18.86
CA PRO A 163 -11.57 -6.15 18.96
C PRO A 163 -11.05 -5.25 20.08
N PHE A 164 -10.50 -5.85 21.15
CA PHE A 164 -9.80 -5.11 22.22
C PHE A 164 -8.38 -4.73 21.83
N CYS A 165 -7.84 -5.40 20.81
CA CYS A 165 -6.50 -5.17 20.26
C CYS A 165 -6.48 -4.13 19.14
N ALA A 166 -7.61 -3.51 18.80
CA ALA A 166 -7.70 -2.47 17.77
C ALA A 166 -7.00 -1.15 18.18
N SER A 167 -6.44 -1.08 19.38
CA SER A 167 -5.68 0.07 19.84
C SER A 167 -4.20 -0.03 19.42
N GLU A 168 -3.52 1.11 19.35
CA GLU A 168 -2.07 1.19 19.10
C GLU A 168 -1.20 0.52 20.19
N ASP A 169 -1.83 0.08 21.28
CA ASP A 169 -1.16 -0.61 22.37
C ASP A 169 -0.88 -2.09 22.07
N VAL A 170 -1.37 -2.62 20.95
CA VAL A 170 -1.21 -4.02 20.58
C VAL A 170 -0.59 -4.16 19.19
N ALA A 171 0.51 -4.90 19.10
CA ALA A 171 1.09 -5.32 17.85
C ALA A 171 0.72 -6.77 17.55
N VAL A 172 0.44 -7.08 16.28
CA VAL A 172 0.24 -8.44 15.79
C VAL A 172 1.43 -8.83 14.92
N ALA A 173 2.06 -9.97 15.21
CA ALA A 173 3.20 -10.48 14.48
C ALA A 173 2.89 -11.86 13.89
N PHE A 174 3.11 -12.01 12.59
CA PHE A 174 2.95 -13.24 11.84
C PHE A 174 4.31 -13.86 11.53
N ILE A 175 4.52 -15.10 11.99
CA ILE A 175 5.78 -15.80 11.79
C ILE A 175 5.91 -16.28 10.35
N MET A 176 4.82 -16.73 9.73
CA MET A 176 4.81 -17.47 8.46
C MET A 176 3.87 -16.91 7.38
N ALA A 177 3.61 -15.61 7.38
CA ALA A 177 2.91 -14.95 6.26
C ALA A 177 3.87 -14.86 5.05
N ARG A 178 3.93 -15.93 4.23
CA ARG A 178 4.97 -16.11 3.21
C ARG A 178 4.66 -15.45 1.88
N SER A 179 3.40 -15.41 1.48
CA SER A 179 2.98 -14.76 0.24
C SER A 179 2.53 -13.34 0.50
N ARG A 180 2.64 -12.49 -0.51
CA ARG A 180 2.14 -11.11 -0.40
C ARG A 180 0.61 -11.10 -0.27
N THR A 181 -0.09 -12.07 -0.91
CA THR A 181 -1.53 -12.27 -0.75
C THR A 181 -1.89 -12.57 0.72
N ALA A 182 -1.19 -13.50 1.36
CA ALA A 182 -1.45 -13.81 2.77
C ALA A 182 -1.18 -12.59 3.70
N GLN A 183 -0.17 -11.79 3.40
CA GLN A 183 0.10 -10.55 4.12
C GLN A 183 -1.02 -9.53 3.92
N GLN A 184 -1.56 -9.42 2.70
CA GLN A 184 -2.69 -8.53 2.40
C GLN A 184 -3.96 -8.96 3.13
N GLU A 185 -4.29 -10.26 3.13
CA GLU A 185 -5.42 -10.80 3.90
C GLU A 185 -5.31 -10.47 5.40
N ALA A 186 -4.10 -10.55 5.97
CA ALA A 186 -3.87 -10.16 7.35
C ALA A 186 -4.07 -8.65 7.58
N ILE A 187 -3.62 -7.80 6.65
CA ILE A 187 -3.83 -6.37 6.69
C ILE A 187 -5.33 -6.05 6.66
N GLU A 188 -6.06 -6.63 5.72
CA GLU A 188 -7.51 -6.43 5.55
C GLU A 188 -8.29 -6.88 6.78
N LEU A 189 -7.96 -8.04 7.36
CA LEU A 189 -8.59 -8.52 8.57
C LEU A 189 -8.32 -7.60 9.76
N GLN A 190 -7.07 -7.17 9.96
CA GLN A 190 -6.73 -6.24 11.04
C GLN A 190 -7.43 -4.88 10.85
N TYR A 191 -7.49 -4.39 9.62
CA TYR A 191 -8.20 -3.16 9.28
C TYR A 191 -9.70 -3.26 9.57
N ALA A 192 -10.35 -4.37 9.17
CA ALA A 192 -11.76 -4.64 9.43
C ALA A 192 -12.08 -4.76 10.93
N LEU A 193 -11.11 -5.22 11.73
CA LEU A 193 -11.21 -5.27 13.19
C LEU A 193 -10.95 -3.92 13.87
N GLY A 194 -10.69 -2.86 13.10
CA GLY A 194 -10.48 -1.50 13.57
C GLY A 194 -9.02 -1.15 13.87
N SER A 195 -8.06 -2.07 13.70
CA SER A 195 -6.63 -1.74 13.77
C SER A 195 -6.22 -0.87 12.57
N ARG A 196 -5.34 0.08 12.83
CA ARG A 196 -4.71 0.91 11.79
C ARG A 196 -3.20 0.74 11.78
N MET A 197 -2.68 -0.16 12.61
CA MET A 197 -1.26 -0.48 12.69
C MET A 197 -0.93 -1.68 11.83
N GLN A 198 0.06 -1.52 10.93
CA GLN A 198 0.48 -2.62 10.08
C GLN A 198 1.01 -3.80 10.90
N PRO A 199 0.56 -5.03 10.63
CA PRO A 199 1.12 -6.22 11.24
C PRO A 199 2.61 -6.39 10.92
N ILE A 200 3.34 -7.03 11.83
CA ILE A 200 4.75 -7.40 11.64
C ILE A 200 4.81 -8.76 10.92
N PHE A 201 5.52 -8.82 9.81
CA PHE A 201 5.72 -10.06 9.05
C PHE A 201 7.18 -10.53 9.21
N ALA A 202 7.40 -11.53 10.03
CA ALA A 202 8.74 -11.96 10.43
C ALA A 202 9.50 -12.76 9.35
N GLY A 203 8.80 -13.34 8.37
CA GLY A 203 9.42 -13.97 7.19
C GLY A 203 10.26 -15.21 7.48
N PHE A 204 10.03 -15.94 8.58
CA PHE A 204 10.76 -17.17 8.85
C PHE A 204 10.53 -18.22 7.76
N GLN A 205 11.61 -18.75 7.23
CA GLN A 205 11.57 -19.88 6.29
C GLN A 205 11.78 -21.20 7.05
N TYR A 206 10.96 -22.19 6.77
CA TYR A 206 11.29 -23.57 7.13
C TYR A 206 12.43 -24.04 6.21
N PHE A 207 13.46 -24.59 6.81
CA PHE A 207 14.45 -25.39 6.11
C PHE A 207 13.97 -26.83 6.01
#